data_18746d18cf382d01dbc71fb82be4bc7c
#
_entry.id   18746d18cf382d01dbc71fb82be4bc7c
#
_cell.length_a   1.000
_cell.length_b   1.000
_cell.length_c   1.000
_cell.angle_alpha   90.00
_cell.angle_beta   90.00
_cell.angle_gamma   90.00
#
_symmetry.space_group_name_H-M   'P 1'
#
loop_
_entity.id
_entity.type
_entity.pdbx_description
1 polymer ?
#
loop_
_entity_poly.entity_id
_entity_poly.type
_entity_poly.pdbx_seq_one_letter_code
_entity_poly.pdbx_strand_id
1 'polypeptide(L)'
;EYGLRRYVEHGEKMAYIRRWKEDYRGKRGSQLFAGHEDSGLIAELTDGEYDRVKYYAGKWYLAKYDPELGKLVSSDDEFCYAFALSDVEHDKSTSYPNVCTIIFDEFLTRQYYLPNEFVVFMNVLSTIIRHRDNVRIFMLGNTVNKYCPYFTEMGLGHVVEMEAGKIDIYTYGESELRVAVERCKSPSKEGKASDLYFAFDNPSLQMITGGAWEIDLYPHLPRKYNPSDIVFTYFINFNDQLLQCEIIALSDCTFTYIHRKTTELKNPDKDIIFSEEYDPRPNHFRNIRRPTTNIEKRIAGYFRADKVFYQDNEVGEIVRNYLMHCASDR
;
A
#
# COMPACT_ATOMS: atom_id res chain seq x y z
N GLU A 1 5.10 7.60 19.43
CA GLU A 1 6.01 8.20 20.42
C GLU A 1 6.64 9.49 19.91
N TYR A 2 7.42 9.49 18.81
CA TYR A 2 8.11 10.68 18.30
C TYR A 2 7.20 11.93 18.21
N GLY A 3 6.05 11.84 17.53
CA GLY A 3 5.13 12.96 17.39
C GLY A 3 4.53 13.44 18.72
N LEU A 4 4.29 12.53 19.66
CA LEU A 4 3.78 12.86 20.99
C LEU A 4 4.83 13.64 21.80
N ARG A 5 6.10 13.22 21.79
CA ARG A 5 7.21 13.99 22.40
C ARG A 5 7.34 15.39 21.80
N ARG A 6 7.29 15.49 20.47
CA ARG A 6 7.37 16.79 19.78
C ARG A 6 6.20 17.71 20.16
N TYR A 7 5.01 17.16 20.37
CA TYR A 7 3.87 17.94 20.84
C TYR A 7 4.07 18.47 22.26
N VAL A 8 4.46 17.60 23.19
CA VAL A 8 4.64 18.01 24.60
C VAL A 8 5.80 19.00 24.76
N GLU A 9 6.92 18.78 24.06
CA GLU A 9 8.13 19.61 24.19
C GLU A 9 8.03 20.94 23.42
N HIS A 10 7.34 20.97 22.29
CA HIS A 10 7.38 22.09 21.35
C HIS A 10 6.02 22.58 20.84
N GLY A 11 4.91 21.96 21.23
CA GLY A 11 3.58 22.27 20.70
C GLY A 11 3.37 21.86 19.24
N GLU A 12 4.25 21.03 18.70
CA GLU A 12 4.16 20.55 17.32
C GLU A 12 3.11 19.44 17.21
N LYS A 13 2.02 19.72 16.50
CA LYS A 13 0.92 18.77 16.27
C LYS A 13 1.33 17.71 15.23
N MET A 14 0.56 16.62 15.19
CA MET A 14 0.77 15.55 14.24
C MET A 14 -0.48 15.26 13.41
N ALA A 15 -0.28 14.65 12.25
CA ALA A 15 -1.32 14.06 11.43
C ALA A 15 -1.08 12.56 11.29
N TYR A 16 -2.12 11.77 11.48
CA TYR A 16 -2.08 10.32 11.31
C TYR A 16 -2.97 9.95 10.14
N ILE A 17 -2.38 9.35 9.11
CA ILE A 17 -3.03 9.02 7.85
C ILE A 17 -3.21 7.51 7.76
N ARG A 18 -4.43 7.08 7.38
CA ARG A 18 -4.77 5.70 7.00
C ARG A 18 -5.42 5.72 5.62
N ARG A 19 -5.46 4.58 4.97
CA ARG A 19 -6.12 4.46 3.66
C ARG A 19 -7.63 4.61 3.77
N TRP A 20 -8.24 3.98 4.77
CA TRP A 20 -9.69 3.87 4.90
C TRP A 20 -10.23 4.66 6.09
N LYS A 21 -11.37 5.35 5.90
CA LYS A 21 -12.08 6.05 6.98
C LYS A 21 -12.57 5.08 8.08
N GLU A 22 -12.85 3.84 7.69
CA GLU A 22 -13.27 2.78 8.60
C GLU A 22 -12.21 2.45 9.66
N ASP A 23 -10.94 2.75 9.41
CA ASP A 23 -9.83 2.51 10.34
C ASP A 23 -9.92 3.40 11.59
N TYR A 24 -10.72 4.45 11.55
CA TYR A 24 -10.96 5.35 12.68
C TYR A 24 -12.32 5.17 13.34
N ARG A 25 -13.19 4.29 12.81
CA ARG A 25 -14.54 4.12 13.35
C ARG A 25 -14.55 3.35 14.68
N GLY A 26 -15.44 3.80 15.59
CA GLY A 26 -15.69 3.15 16.88
C GLY A 26 -14.43 3.08 17.75
N LYS A 27 -14.14 1.89 18.27
CA LYS A 27 -13.00 1.67 19.17
C LYS A 27 -11.63 1.82 18.51
N ARG A 28 -11.52 1.68 17.18
CA ARG A 28 -10.21 1.72 16.49
C ARG A 28 -9.52 3.06 16.68
N GLY A 29 -10.21 4.17 16.45
CA GLY A 29 -9.65 5.50 16.67
C GLY A 29 -9.26 5.74 18.12
N SER A 30 -10.10 5.32 19.10
CA SER A 30 -9.81 5.50 20.52
C SER A 30 -8.68 4.61 21.04
N GLN A 31 -8.39 3.49 20.40
CA GLN A 31 -7.35 2.54 20.81
C GLN A 31 -5.98 2.77 20.16
N LEU A 32 -5.86 3.74 19.25
CA LEU A 32 -4.60 3.98 18.54
C LEU A 32 -3.43 4.26 19.50
N PHE A 33 -3.68 4.96 20.58
CA PHE A 33 -2.66 5.32 21.58
C PHE A 33 -2.70 4.45 22.84
N ALA A 34 -3.51 3.37 22.88
CA ALA A 34 -3.67 2.54 24.08
C ALA A 34 -2.32 1.97 24.59
N GLY A 35 -1.42 1.56 23.69
CA GLY A 35 -0.09 1.09 24.10
C GLY A 35 0.76 2.17 24.80
N HIS A 36 0.57 3.45 24.46
CA HIS A 36 1.24 4.56 25.13
C HIS A 36 0.58 4.91 26.47
N GLU A 37 -0.71 4.68 26.60
CA GLU A 37 -1.42 4.77 27.88
C GLU A 37 -0.95 3.66 28.84
N ASP A 38 -0.98 2.41 28.38
CA ASP A 38 -0.64 1.24 29.17
C ASP A 38 0.82 1.23 29.62
N SER A 39 1.73 1.76 28.80
CA SER A 39 3.17 1.91 29.16
C SER A 39 3.44 3.07 30.11
N GLY A 40 2.45 3.93 30.37
CA GLY A 40 2.62 5.13 31.20
C GLY A 40 3.38 6.27 30.50
N LEU A 41 3.70 6.14 29.22
CA LEU A 41 4.46 7.13 28.45
C LEU A 41 3.80 8.52 28.46
N ILE A 42 2.47 8.57 28.37
CA ILE A 42 1.73 9.84 28.36
C ILE A 42 1.93 10.57 29.69
N ALA A 43 1.77 9.85 30.81
CA ALA A 43 1.97 10.41 32.13
C ALA A 43 3.44 10.85 32.35
N GLU A 44 4.39 10.08 31.89
CA GLU A 44 5.82 10.44 31.94
C GLU A 44 6.09 11.75 31.19
N LEU A 45 5.63 11.87 29.95
CA LEU A 45 5.89 13.04 29.11
C LEU A 45 5.23 14.32 29.61
N THR A 46 4.08 14.19 30.30
CA THR A 46 3.27 15.34 30.77
C THR A 46 3.43 15.59 32.26
N ASP A 47 4.45 15.05 32.92
CA ASP A 47 4.68 15.16 34.36
C ASP A 47 3.42 14.80 35.19
N GLY A 48 2.63 13.86 34.70
CA GLY A 48 1.39 13.36 35.32
C GLY A 48 0.18 14.27 35.14
N GLU A 49 0.26 15.30 34.30
CA GLU A 49 -0.88 16.17 34.00
C GLU A 49 -1.97 15.39 33.24
N TYR A 50 -1.55 14.53 32.28
CA TYR A 50 -2.40 13.63 31.52
C TYR A 50 -1.89 12.20 31.60
N ASP A 51 -2.81 11.22 31.50
CA ASP A 51 -2.47 9.79 31.48
C ASP A 51 -3.23 8.99 30.41
N ARG A 52 -4.14 9.64 29.71
CA ARG A 52 -5.04 9.06 28.72
C ARG A 52 -5.08 9.88 27.43
N VAL A 53 -5.70 9.29 26.40
CA VAL A 53 -6.03 9.95 25.14
C VAL A 53 -7.51 9.84 24.88
N LYS A 54 -8.13 10.94 24.48
CA LYS A 54 -9.52 10.99 24.05
C LYS A 54 -9.59 11.21 22.54
N TYR A 55 -10.25 10.29 21.85
CA TYR A 55 -10.57 10.47 20.43
C TYR A 55 -11.95 11.06 20.27
N TYR A 56 -12.06 12.15 19.52
CA TYR A 56 -13.33 12.80 19.23
C TYR A 56 -13.28 13.50 17.86
N ALA A 57 -14.26 13.22 17.01
CA ALA A 57 -14.46 13.88 15.71
C ALA A 57 -13.19 13.96 14.84
N GLY A 58 -12.44 12.86 14.70
CA GLY A 58 -11.23 12.81 13.87
C GLY A 58 -9.99 13.46 14.51
N LYS A 59 -10.01 13.68 15.82
CA LYS A 59 -8.92 14.32 16.55
C LYS A 59 -8.61 13.58 17.84
N TRP A 60 -7.36 13.60 18.27
CA TRP A 60 -6.92 13.07 19.56
C TRP A 60 -6.46 14.19 20.47
N TYR A 61 -6.90 14.11 21.71
CA TYR A 61 -6.63 15.04 22.80
C TYR A 61 -5.94 14.31 23.95
N LEU A 62 -4.99 14.94 24.61
CA LEU A 62 -4.51 14.46 25.90
C LEU A 62 -5.66 14.53 26.90
N ALA A 63 -5.75 13.56 27.81
CA ALA A 63 -6.87 13.49 28.74
C ALA A 63 -6.43 12.89 30.09
N LYS A 64 -7.23 13.17 31.11
CA LYS A 64 -7.14 12.56 32.44
C LYS A 64 -8.51 12.20 32.95
N TYR A 65 -8.62 11.09 33.65
CA TYR A 65 -9.87 10.75 34.33
C TYR A 65 -10.05 11.63 35.59
N ASP A 66 -11.14 12.35 35.64
CA ASP A 66 -11.54 13.13 36.80
C ASP A 66 -12.52 12.29 37.64
N PRO A 67 -12.12 11.87 38.86
CA PRO A 67 -12.99 11.06 39.72
C PRO A 67 -14.15 11.82 40.29
N GLU A 68 -14.09 13.16 40.46
CA GLU A 68 -15.17 13.97 40.94
C GLU A 68 -16.28 14.15 39.91
N LEU A 69 -15.88 14.31 38.64
CA LEU A 69 -16.79 14.42 37.50
C LEU A 69 -17.21 13.07 36.92
N GLY A 70 -16.51 11.98 37.28
CA GLY A 70 -16.78 10.64 36.78
C GLY A 70 -16.53 10.50 35.25
N LYS A 71 -15.70 11.35 34.64
CA LYS A 71 -15.46 11.38 33.19
C LYS A 71 -14.03 11.75 32.84
N LEU A 72 -13.67 11.47 31.58
CA LEU A 72 -12.41 11.96 31.00
C LEU A 72 -12.51 13.45 30.69
N VAL A 73 -11.61 14.24 31.28
CA VAL A 73 -11.38 15.64 30.96
C VAL A 73 -10.21 15.71 29.97
N SER A 74 -10.42 16.35 28.84
CA SER A 74 -9.43 16.49 27.79
C SER A 74 -8.78 17.87 27.80
N SER A 75 -7.55 17.96 27.28
CA SER A 75 -6.91 19.23 26.92
C SER A 75 -7.81 20.05 25.97
N ASP A 76 -7.61 21.35 25.94
CA ASP A 76 -8.35 22.25 25.04
C ASP A 76 -7.94 22.03 23.58
N ASP A 77 -6.65 21.78 23.35
CA ASP A 77 -6.08 21.58 22.03
C ASP A 77 -5.89 20.09 21.69
N GLU A 78 -6.20 19.73 20.44
CA GLU A 78 -5.82 18.44 19.88
C GLU A 78 -4.31 18.38 19.60
N PHE A 79 -3.69 17.21 19.84
CA PHE A 79 -2.29 16.96 19.47
C PHE A 79 -2.16 16.22 18.14
N CYS A 80 -3.21 15.53 17.69
CA CYS A 80 -3.18 14.72 16.48
C CYS A 80 -4.50 14.80 15.70
N TYR A 81 -4.40 14.86 14.38
CA TYR A 81 -5.53 14.81 13.44
C TYR A 81 -5.56 13.48 12.69
N ALA A 82 -6.75 12.93 12.47
CA ALA A 82 -6.98 11.74 11.65
C ALA A 82 -7.30 12.13 10.20
N PHE A 83 -6.61 11.52 9.23
CA PHE A 83 -6.88 11.65 7.81
C PHE A 83 -7.07 10.28 7.17
N ALA A 84 -8.08 10.14 6.32
CA ALA A 84 -8.29 8.95 5.52
C ALA A 84 -8.20 9.29 4.03
N LEU A 85 -7.35 8.58 3.28
CA LEU A 85 -7.20 8.82 1.84
C LEU A 85 -8.52 8.63 1.08
N SER A 86 -9.40 7.75 1.56
CA SER A 86 -10.74 7.52 0.99
C SER A 86 -11.75 8.65 1.21
N ASP A 87 -11.42 9.70 1.99
CA ASP A 87 -12.37 10.75 2.41
C ASP A 87 -11.81 12.18 2.23
N VAL A 88 -10.79 12.36 1.43
CA VAL A 88 -9.98 13.60 1.31
C VAL A 88 -10.75 14.81 0.81
N GLU A 89 -11.83 14.62 0.07
CA GLU A 89 -12.56 15.74 -0.55
C GLU A 89 -13.15 16.73 0.46
N HIS A 90 -13.40 16.27 1.68
CA HIS A 90 -14.02 17.10 2.74
C HIS A 90 -13.03 18.02 3.48
N ASP A 91 -11.72 17.80 3.35
CA ASP A 91 -10.69 18.50 4.13
C ASP A 91 -10.03 19.68 3.41
N LYS A 92 -10.34 19.90 2.13
CA LYS A 92 -9.64 20.85 1.24
C LYS A 92 -9.65 22.31 1.72
N SER A 93 -10.63 22.71 2.54
CA SER A 93 -10.79 24.09 3.02
C SER A 93 -10.29 24.32 4.45
N THR A 94 -9.87 23.27 5.14
CA THR A 94 -9.44 23.33 6.54
C THR A 94 -7.96 23.69 6.65
N SER A 95 -7.58 24.47 7.66
CA SER A 95 -6.20 24.77 8.01
C SER A 95 -5.74 23.89 9.17
N TYR A 96 -4.53 23.35 9.06
CA TYR A 96 -3.91 22.49 10.08
C TYR A 96 -2.61 23.14 10.57
N PRO A 97 -2.71 24.20 11.40
CA PRO A 97 -1.55 24.89 11.91
C PRO A 97 -0.73 23.97 12.82
N ASN A 98 0.58 24.19 12.84
CA ASN A 98 1.54 23.50 13.69
C ASN A 98 1.65 21.97 13.49
N VAL A 99 1.09 21.39 12.43
CA VAL A 99 1.34 19.98 12.10
C VAL A 99 2.72 19.86 11.48
N CYS A 100 3.68 19.35 12.26
CA CYS A 100 5.08 19.17 11.84
C CYS A 100 5.47 17.69 11.71
N THR A 101 4.62 16.77 12.14
CA THR A 101 4.82 15.33 12.01
C THR A 101 3.63 14.71 11.28
N ILE A 102 3.88 14.01 10.19
CA ILE A 102 2.86 13.26 9.45
C ILE A 102 3.26 11.78 9.47
N ILE A 103 2.33 10.92 9.85
CA ILE A 103 2.50 9.47 9.85
C ILE A 103 1.48 8.87 8.90
N PHE A 104 1.94 8.21 7.84
CA PHE A 104 1.09 7.36 7.01
C PHE A 104 1.35 5.91 7.36
N ASP A 105 0.42 5.32 8.09
CA ASP A 105 0.54 3.96 8.59
C ASP A 105 -0.13 2.95 7.65
N GLU A 106 0.50 1.80 7.49
CA GLU A 106 0.10 0.73 6.55
C GLU A 106 -0.01 1.23 5.10
N PHE A 107 0.99 2.01 4.63
CA PHE A 107 1.02 2.44 3.22
C PHE A 107 1.17 1.26 2.26
N LEU A 108 1.82 0.16 2.67
CA LEU A 108 1.81 -1.11 1.96
C LEU A 108 0.57 -1.94 2.34
N THR A 109 -0.06 -2.58 1.36
CA THR A 109 -1.27 -3.37 1.58
C THR A 109 -1.26 -4.67 0.78
N ARG A 110 -1.91 -5.70 1.34
CA ARG A 110 -2.22 -6.95 0.64
C ARG A 110 -3.47 -6.86 -0.24
N GLN A 111 -4.33 -5.88 0.01
CA GLN A 111 -5.60 -5.73 -0.70
C GLN A 111 -5.38 -4.92 -1.99
N TYR A 112 -5.97 -3.77 -2.09
CA TYR A 112 -5.85 -2.90 -3.24
C TYR A 112 -5.59 -1.46 -2.80
N TYR A 113 -4.92 -0.72 -3.67
CA TYR A 113 -4.71 0.71 -3.53
C TYR A 113 -5.91 1.47 -4.08
N LEU A 114 -6.14 2.67 -3.58
CA LEU A 114 -7.14 3.56 -4.17
C LEU A 114 -6.72 3.97 -5.60
N PRO A 115 -7.68 4.24 -6.50
CA PRO A 115 -7.34 4.81 -7.80
C PRO A 115 -6.51 6.09 -7.64
N ASN A 116 -5.36 6.16 -8.33
CA ASN A 116 -4.41 7.27 -8.24
C ASN A 116 -3.99 7.58 -6.78
N GLU A 117 -3.81 6.57 -5.94
CA GLU A 117 -3.58 6.74 -4.50
C GLU A 117 -2.39 7.63 -4.17
N PHE A 118 -1.31 7.56 -4.94
CA PHE A 118 -0.15 8.44 -4.75
C PHE A 118 -0.55 9.92 -4.92
N VAL A 119 -1.30 10.25 -5.97
CA VAL A 119 -1.80 11.61 -6.20
C VAL A 119 -2.75 12.05 -5.08
N VAL A 120 -3.63 11.16 -4.62
CA VAL A 120 -4.52 11.43 -3.48
C VAL A 120 -3.70 11.73 -2.22
N PHE A 121 -2.68 10.94 -1.94
CA PHE A 121 -1.77 11.17 -0.82
C PHE A 121 -1.04 12.51 -0.93
N MET A 122 -0.51 12.86 -2.12
CA MET A 122 0.14 14.15 -2.35
C MET A 122 -0.82 15.34 -2.15
N ASN A 123 -2.10 15.19 -2.50
CA ASN A 123 -3.12 16.19 -2.22
C ASN A 123 -3.38 16.37 -0.73
N VAL A 124 -3.41 15.25 0.06
CA VAL A 124 -3.50 15.33 1.51
C VAL A 124 -2.29 16.06 2.09
N LEU A 125 -1.08 15.70 1.66
CA LEU A 125 0.14 16.38 2.09
C LEU A 125 0.09 17.88 1.77
N SER A 126 -0.31 18.24 0.56
CA SER A 126 -0.45 19.65 0.15
C SER A 126 -1.44 20.42 1.03
N THR A 127 -2.54 19.77 1.42
CA THR A 127 -3.56 20.38 2.30
C THR A 127 -3.01 20.59 3.72
N ILE A 128 -2.27 19.62 4.26
CA ILE A 128 -1.71 19.69 5.61
C ILE A 128 -0.52 20.63 5.66
N ILE A 129 0.43 20.48 4.74
CA ILE A 129 1.74 21.15 4.77
C ILE A 129 1.60 22.62 4.37
N ARG A 130 0.89 22.92 3.32
CA ARG A 130 0.76 24.27 2.72
C ARG A 130 2.11 24.99 2.72
N HIS A 131 2.75 25.58 2.19
CA HIS A 131 3.99 26.36 2.14
C HIS A 131 4.97 26.19 3.35
N ARG A 132 4.86 25.14 4.17
CA ARG A 132 5.79 24.87 5.28
C ARG A 132 6.87 23.89 4.83
N ASP A 133 8.07 24.06 5.33
CA ASP A 133 9.27 23.26 5.03
C ASP A 133 9.79 22.44 6.22
N ASN A 134 9.23 22.68 7.42
CA ASN A 134 9.63 22.02 8.66
C ASN A 134 8.83 20.75 8.99
N VAL A 135 8.21 20.11 8.00
CA VAL A 135 7.36 18.93 8.20
C VAL A 135 8.14 17.64 7.91
N ARG A 136 8.02 16.67 8.81
CA ARG A 136 8.57 15.32 8.63
C ARG A 136 7.45 14.34 8.34
N ILE A 137 7.66 13.50 7.32
CA ILE A 137 6.69 12.51 6.87
C ILE A 137 7.27 11.12 7.09
N PHE A 138 6.57 10.28 7.84
CA PHE A 138 6.91 8.89 8.09
C PHE A 138 5.88 8.00 7.40
N MET A 139 6.33 7.15 6.48
CA MET A 139 5.52 6.14 5.84
C MET A 139 5.88 4.78 6.44
N LEU A 140 4.94 4.15 7.14
CA LEU A 140 5.17 2.90 7.85
C LEU A 140 4.42 1.77 7.14
N GLY A 141 5.09 0.65 6.93
CA GLY A 141 4.48 -0.51 6.29
C GLY A 141 5.20 -1.81 6.63
N ASN A 142 4.45 -2.89 6.67
CA ASN A 142 4.99 -4.23 6.74
C ASN A 142 5.40 -4.68 5.33
N THR A 143 6.39 -5.56 5.21
CA THR A 143 6.76 -6.20 3.95
C THR A 143 5.69 -7.20 3.54
N VAL A 144 4.69 -6.74 2.78
CA VAL A 144 3.57 -7.57 2.34
C VAL A 144 3.62 -7.82 0.83
N ASN A 145 3.45 -6.80 0.01
CA ASN A 145 3.51 -6.89 -1.43
C ASN A 145 4.60 -5.96 -1.96
N LYS A 146 5.48 -6.46 -2.83
CA LYS A 146 6.55 -5.65 -3.41
C LYS A 146 6.06 -4.67 -4.49
N TYR A 147 4.88 -4.88 -5.05
CA TYR A 147 4.28 -3.97 -6.02
C TYR A 147 3.47 -2.89 -5.29
N CYS A 148 3.99 -1.68 -5.35
CA CYS A 148 3.46 -0.56 -4.60
C CYS A 148 3.53 0.71 -5.47
N PRO A 149 2.42 1.44 -5.68
CA PRO A 149 2.43 2.66 -6.48
C PRO A 149 3.40 3.72 -5.93
N TYR A 150 3.63 3.76 -4.62
CA TYR A 150 4.59 4.69 -4.02
C TYR A 150 6.02 4.38 -4.46
N PHE A 151 6.40 3.10 -4.57
CA PHE A 151 7.74 2.74 -5.04
C PHE A 151 7.94 3.11 -6.51
N THR A 152 6.93 2.92 -7.34
CA THR A 152 6.96 3.29 -8.76
C THR A 152 7.05 4.80 -8.93
N GLU A 153 6.12 5.55 -8.33
CA GLU A 153 6.03 7.01 -8.47
C GLU A 153 7.22 7.75 -7.86
N MET A 154 7.81 7.20 -6.80
CA MET A 154 9.00 7.76 -6.15
C MET A 154 10.31 7.21 -6.73
N GLY A 155 10.29 6.32 -7.74
CA GLY A 155 11.50 5.74 -8.31
C GLY A 155 12.27 4.83 -7.36
N LEU A 156 11.59 4.16 -6.43
CA LEU A 156 12.16 3.34 -5.36
C LEU A 156 12.10 1.83 -5.65
N GLY A 157 12.09 1.41 -6.91
CA GLY A 157 11.87 0.01 -7.30
C GLY A 157 12.85 -1.00 -6.67
N HIS A 158 14.07 -0.59 -6.35
CA HIS A 158 15.08 -1.47 -5.73
C HIS A 158 14.92 -1.66 -4.21
N VAL A 159 13.99 -0.96 -3.56
CA VAL A 159 13.69 -1.13 -2.12
C VAL A 159 13.35 -2.58 -1.78
N VAL A 160 12.73 -3.30 -2.72
CA VAL A 160 12.38 -4.72 -2.54
C VAL A 160 13.61 -5.63 -2.41
N GLU A 161 14.77 -5.20 -2.92
CA GLU A 161 16.05 -5.94 -2.88
C GLU A 161 16.93 -5.52 -1.68
N MET A 162 16.56 -4.48 -0.94
CA MET A 162 17.34 -4.01 0.20
C MET A 162 17.49 -5.10 1.27
N GLU A 163 18.67 -5.17 1.88
CA GLU A 163 18.92 -6.02 3.03
C GLU A 163 18.33 -5.43 4.31
N ALA A 164 17.83 -6.29 5.20
CA ALA A 164 17.28 -5.87 6.47
C ALA A 164 18.34 -5.14 7.35
N GLY A 165 17.97 -3.98 7.88
CA GLY A 165 18.81 -3.10 8.69
C GLY A 165 19.63 -2.11 7.87
N LYS A 166 19.41 -2.00 6.56
CA LYS A 166 20.01 -0.94 5.73
C LYS A 166 19.09 0.25 5.60
N ILE A 167 19.71 1.41 5.41
CA ILE A 167 19.06 2.69 5.13
C ILE A 167 19.67 3.25 3.85
N ASP A 168 18.82 3.52 2.85
CA ASP A 168 19.21 4.20 1.62
C ASP A 168 18.59 5.60 1.57
N ILE A 169 19.33 6.60 1.09
CA ILE A 169 18.90 7.98 1.00
C ILE A 169 18.83 8.40 -0.47
N TYR A 170 17.68 8.90 -0.87
CA TYR A 170 17.39 9.38 -2.22
C TYR A 170 17.23 10.90 -2.20
N THR A 171 17.77 11.57 -3.21
CA THR A 171 17.57 13.00 -3.48
C THR A 171 16.93 13.18 -4.84
N TYR A 172 15.96 14.09 -4.96
CA TYR A 172 15.15 14.28 -6.16
C TYR A 172 15.49 15.58 -6.87
N GLY A 173 16.17 15.44 -8.01
CA GLY A 173 16.53 16.57 -8.89
C GLY A 173 17.34 17.65 -8.17
N GLU A 174 17.01 18.88 -8.43
CA GLU A 174 17.61 20.08 -7.77
C GLU A 174 16.88 20.44 -6.45
N SER A 175 15.86 19.66 -6.06
CA SER A 175 15.13 19.90 -4.82
C SER A 175 15.94 19.44 -3.61
N GLU A 176 15.73 20.07 -2.47
CA GLU A 176 16.31 19.64 -1.18
C GLU A 176 15.55 18.44 -0.58
N LEU A 177 14.55 17.90 -1.28
CA LEU A 177 13.79 16.76 -0.82
C LEU A 177 14.66 15.53 -0.72
N ARG A 178 14.74 14.96 0.46
CA ARG A 178 15.42 13.69 0.75
C ARG A 178 14.42 12.69 1.28
N VAL A 179 14.47 11.48 0.72
CA VAL A 179 13.70 10.33 1.19
C VAL A 179 14.69 9.31 1.73
N ALA A 180 14.58 8.97 3.00
CA ALA A 180 15.31 7.88 3.61
C ALA A 180 14.40 6.65 3.67
N VAL A 181 14.85 5.55 3.11
CA VAL A 181 14.16 4.26 3.17
C VAL A 181 14.94 3.33 4.06
N GLU A 182 14.32 2.84 5.11
CA GLU A 182 14.88 1.85 6.01
C GLU A 182 14.11 0.53 5.88
N ARG A 183 14.82 -0.55 5.59
CA ARG A 183 14.29 -1.90 5.78
C ARG A 183 14.63 -2.38 7.18
N CYS A 184 13.68 -2.21 8.11
CA CYS A 184 13.87 -2.56 9.50
C CYS A 184 14.18 -4.06 9.68
N LYS A 185 15.00 -4.38 10.68
CA LYS A 185 15.17 -5.77 11.14
C LYS A 185 13.94 -6.18 11.93
N SER A 186 13.40 -7.36 11.65
CA SER A 186 12.33 -7.91 12.49
C SER A 186 12.87 -8.21 13.90
N PRO A 187 12.23 -7.73 14.97
CA PRO A 187 12.65 -8.02 16.33
C PRO A 187 12.44 -9.46 16.74
N SER A 188 11.78 -10.30 15.94
CA SER A 188 11.30 -11.63 16.30
C SER A 188 12.39 -12.70 16.48
N LYS A 189 13.69 -12.39 16.28
CA LYS A 189 14.76 -13.40 16.49
C LYS A 189 15.30 -13.48 17.90
N GLU A 190 14.95 -12.57 18.80
CA GLU A 190 15.48 -12.55 20.18
C GLU A 190 14.46 -12.93 21.27
N GLY A 191 13.18 -13.06 20.93
CA GLY A 191 12.12 -13.36 21.90
C GLY A 191 11.49 -14.74 21.71
N LYS A 192 11.88 -15.73 22.50
CA LYS A 192 11.35 -17.11 22.54
C LYS A 192 9.82 -17.22 22.75
N ALA A 193 9.11 -16.13 23.02
CA ALA A 193 7.67 -16.14 23.30
C ALA A 193 6.79 -16.18 22.04
N SER A 194 7.27 -15.70 20.88
CA SER A 194 6.49 -15.71 19.63
C SER A 194 6.53 -17.06 18.93
N ASP A 195 7.60 -17.85 19.12
CA ASP A 195 7.75 -19.16 18.45
C ASP A 195 6.73 -20.18 18.95
N LEU A 196 6.22 -20.02 20.18
CA LEU A 196 5.24 -20.96 20.76
C LEU A 196 3.90 -20.94 19.98
N TYR A 197 3.46 -19.79 19.52
CA TYR A 197 2.18 -19.63 18.81
C TYR A 197 2.29 -19.80 17.29
N PHE A 198 3.51 -19.76 16.74
CA PHE A 198 3.80 -19.87 15.32
C PHE A 198 4.64 -21.11 14.97
N ALA A 199 4.64 -22.12 15.85
CA ALA A 199 5.39 -23.37 15.67
C ALA A 199 4.82 -24.30 14.57
N PHE A 200 3.86 -23.81 13.77
CA PHE A 200 3.34 -24.55 12.63
C PHE A 200 4.35 -24.50 11.47
N ASP A 201 4.68 -25.64 10.92
CA ASP A 201 5.56 -25.77 9.76
C ASP A 201 4.81 -25.34 8.48
N ASN A 202 4.57 -24.04 8.37
CA ASN A 202 3.93 -23.42 7.23
C ASN A 202 4.84 -22.32 6.67
N PRO A 203 5.35 -22.47 5.43
CA PRO A 203 6.22 -21.47 4.80
C PRO A 203 5.64 -20.03 4.81
N SER A 204 4.32 -19.89 4.64
CA SER A 204 3.67 -18.57 4.66
C SER A 204 3.72 -17.90 6.05
N LEU A 205 3.67 -18.70 7.14
CA LEU A 205 3.83 -18.17 8.51
C LEU A 205 5.28 -17.75 8.78
N GLN A 206 6.25 -18.51 8.28
CA GLN A 206 7.67 -18.16 8.40
C GLN A 206 8.00 -16.87 7.63
N MET A 207 7.33 -16.61 6.50
CA MET A 207 7.47 -15.35 5.77
C MET A 207 6.90 -14.15 6.57
N ILE A 208 5.74 -14.32 7.20
CA ILE A 208 5.11 -13.27 8.02
C ILE A 208 5.98 -12.90 9.22
N THR A 209 6.53 -13.89 9.91
CA THR A 209 7.38 -13.68 11.11
C THR A 209 8.81 -13.28 10.76
N GLY A 210 9.30 -13.64 9.57
CA GLY A 210 10.68 -13.38 9.12
C GLY A 210 10.90 -12.01 8.47
N GLY A 211 9.85 -11.19 8.24
CA GLY A 211 9.96 -9.91 7.55
C GLY A 211 10.32 -10.05 6.05
N ALA A 212 10.11 -11.22 5.47
CA ALA A 212 10.26 -11.42 4.04
C ALA A 212 9.04 -10.86 3.28
N TRP A 213 9.26 -10.46 2.03
CA TRP A 213 8.16 -10.07 1.15
C TRP A 213 7.25 -11.28 0.93
N GLU A 214 5.95 -11.07 1.05
CA GLU A 214 4.97 -12.11 0.79
C GLU A 214 4.83 -12.29 -0.73
N ILE A 215 4.94 -13.54 -1.18
CA ILE A 215 4.74 -13.91 -2.57
C ILE A 215 3.66 -14.98 -2.58
N ASP A 216 2.51 -14.67 -3.19
CA ASP A 216 1.49 -15.67 -3.45
C ASP A 216 2.00 -16.72 -4.45
N LEU A 217 1.57 -17.97 -4.27
CA LEU A 217 1.87 -19.03 -5.21
C LEU A 217 0.83 -19.00 -6.34
N TYR A 218 1.32 -18.80 -7.55
CA TYR A 218 0.49 -18.76 -8.76
C TYR A 218 0.62 -20.05 -9.57
N PRO A 219 -0.41 -20.45 -10.33
CA PRO A 219 -0.32 -21.65 -11.17
C PRO A 219 0.74 -21.47 -12.25
N HIS A 220 1.71 -22.37 -12.26
CA HIS A 220 2.75 -22.42 -13.28
C HIS A 220 2.28 -23.23 -14.49
N LEU A 221 2.99 -23.09 -15.60
CA LEU A 221 2.66 -23.80 -16.86
C LEU A 221 2.50 -25.30 -16.63
N PRO A 222 1.33 -25.89 -16.92
CA PRO A 222 1.03 -27.27 -16.55
C PRO A 222 1.76 -28.30 -17.43
N ARG A 223 2.06 -27.94 -18.67
CA ARG A 223 2.74 -28.81 -19.63
C ARG A 223 3.43 -28.02 -20.76
N LYS A 224 4.40 -28.65 -21.42
CA LYS A 224 5.09 -28.07 -22.58
C LYS A 224 4.11 -27.94 -23.77
N TYR A 225 4.31 -26.91 -24.58
CA TYR A 225 3.58 -26.65 -25.81
C TYR A 225 4.57 -26.23 -26.92
N ASN A 226 4.12 -26.28 -28.16
CA ASN A 226 4.88 -25.83 -29.32
C ASN A 226 4.37 -24.47 -29.82
N PRO A 227 5.15 -23.70 -30.57
CA PRO A 227 4.67 -22.45 -31.17
C PRO A 227 3.44 -22.61 -32.05
N SER A 228 3.21 -23.79 -32.65
CA SER A 228 2.01 -24.11 -33.44
C SER A 228 0.74 -24.22 -32.60
N ASP A 229 0.85 -24.42 -31.30
CA ASP A 229 -0.30 -24.55 -30.39
C ASP A 229 -0.81 -23.17 -29.92
N ILE A 230 -0.06 -22.10 -30.21
CA ILE A 230 -0.45 -20.72 -29.90
C ILE A 230 -1.45 -20.25 -30.93
N VAL A 231 -2.71 -20.09 -30.51
CA VAL A 231 -3.81 -19.68 -31.40
C VAL A 231 -4.06 -18.17 -31.37
N PHE A 232 -3.61 -17.49 -30.35
CA PHE A 232 -3.75 -16.04 -30.21
C PHE A 232 -2.75 -15.46 -29.21
N THR A 233 -2.28 -14.25 -29.48
CA THR A 233 -1.38 -13.50 -28.56
C THR A 233 -1.97 -12.13 -28.26
N TYR A 234 -1.91 -11.71 -27.00
CA TYR A 234 -2.27 -10.38 -26.52
C TYR A 234 -1.27 -9.92 -25.45
N PHE A 235 -1.37 -8.69 -25.02
CA PHE A 235 -0.39 -8.12 -24.10
C PHE A 235 -1.08 -7.43 -22.93
N ILE A 236 -0.39 -7.42 -21.79
CA ILE A 236 -0.73 -6.60 -20.61
C ILE A 236 0.47 -5.70 -20.34
N ASN A 237 0.26 -4.39 -20.30
CA ASN A 237 1.23 -3.41 -19.86
C ASN A 237 0.74 -2.79 -18.55
N PHE A 238 1.51 -2.99 -17.49
CA PHE A 238 1.14 -2.52 -16.15
C PHE A 238 2.40 -2.17 -15.35
N ASN A 239 2.48 -0.95 -14.77
CA ASN A 239 3.65 -0.43 -14.06
C ASN A 239 4.94 -0.61 -14.87
N ASP A 240 4.96 -0.17 -16.11
CA ASP A 240 6.08 -0.30 -17.06
C ASP A 240 6.55 -1.76 -17.31
N GLN A 241 5.75 -2.73 -16.89
CA GLN A 241 6.02 -4.15 -17.13
C GLN A 241 5.15 -4.65 -18.29
N LEU A 242 5.81 -4.96 -19.42
CA LEU A 242 5.13 -5.54 -20.58
C LEU A 242 5.12 -7.08 -20.46
N LEU A 243 3.93 -7.64 -20.46
CA LEU A 243 3.68 -9.09 -20.42
C LEU A 243 3.11 -9.56 -21.74
N GLN A 244 3.60 -10.68 -22.24
CA GLN A 244 3.02 -11.41 -23.37
C GLN A 244 2.12 -12.52 -22.86
N CYS A 245 0.90 -12.57 -23.39
CA CYS A 245 -0.13 -13.51 -23.03
C CYS A 245 -0.48 -14.35 -24.25
N GLU A 246 -0.30 -15.66 -24.15
CA GLU A 246 -0.51 -16.61 -25.24
C GLU A 246 -1.69 -17.51 -24.94
N ILE A 247 -2.69 -17.52 -25.80
CA ILE A 247 -3.76 -18.51 -25.74
C ILE A 247 -3.29 -19.76 -26.44
N ILE A 248 -3.21 -20.84 -25.69
CA ILE A 248 -2.68 -22.13 -26.14
C ILE A 248 -3.85 -23.10 -26.25
N ALA A 249 -3.96 -23.76 -27.41
CA ALA A 249 -4.95 -24.79 -27.67
C ALA A 249 -4.25 -26.14 -27.90
N LEU A 250 -4.38 -27.03 -26.95
CA LEU A 250 -3.96 -28.43 -27.06
C LEU A 250 -5.15 -29.32 -27.45
N SER A 251 -4.90 -30.57 -27.74
CA SER A 251 -5.94 -31.51 -28.16
C SER A 251 -7.08 -31.72 -27.14
N ASP A 252 -6.78 -31.51 -25.86
CA ASP A 252 -7.66 -31.81 -24.73
C ASP A 252 -7.99 -30.58 -23.84
N CYS A 253 -7.30 -29.45 -24.04
CA CYS A 253 -7.51 -28.25 -23.22
C CYS A 253 -7.08 -26.97 -23.92
N THR A 254 -7.65 -25.85 -23.43
CA THR A 254 -7.21 -24.49 -23.80
C THR A 254 -6.98 -23.66 -22.54
N PHE A 255 -5.92 -22.86 -22.54
CA PHE A 255 -5.54 -21.99 -21.44
C PHE A 255 -4.77 -20.77 -21.93
N THR A 256 -4.58 -19.76 -21.08
CA THR A 256 -3.66 -18.66 -21.36
C THR A 256 -2.41 -18.81 -20.51
N TYR A 257 -1.25 -18.56 -21.11
CA TYR A 257 0.04 -18.52 -20.44
C TYR A 257 0.60 -17.12 -20.54
N ILE A 258 1.06 -16.58 -19.42
CA ILE A 258 1.53 -15.20 -19.29
C ILE A 258 2.99 -15.20 -18.85
N HIS A 259 3.82 -14.48 -19.60
CA HIS A 259 5.24 -14.36 -19.34
C HIS A 259 5.75 -12.94 -19.66
N ARG A 260 6.97 -12.61 -19.20
CA ARG A 260 7.58 -11.31 -19.47
C ARG A 260 7.90 -11.17 -20.95
N LYS A 261 7.64 -9.97 -21.48
CA LYS A 261 8.08 -9.58 -22.81
C LYS A 261 9.28 -8.65 -22.70
N THR A 262 10.43 -9.15 -23.11
CA THR A 262 11.71 -8.43 -23.03
C THR A 262 12.10 -7.70 -24.31
N THR A 263 11.28 -7.81 -25.35
CA THR A 263 11.51 -7.16 -26.66
C THR A 263 10.33 -6.26 -26.99
N GLU A 264 10.55 -5.26 -27.82
CA GLU A 264 9.46 -4.37 -28.29
C GLU A 264 8.33 -5.14 -29.01
N LEU A 265 7.14 -4.55 -29.00
CA LEU A 265 6.00 -5.07 -29.76
C LEU A 265 6.28 -4.96 -31.27
N LYS A 266 6.01 -6.03 -31.99
CA LYS A 266 6.23 -6.05 -33.44
C LYS A 266 5.16 -5.23 -34.21
N ASN A 267 3.92 -5.25 -33.73
CA ASN A 267 2.79 -4.62 -34.39
C ASN A 267 1.92 -3.87 -33.37
N PRO A 268 2.42 -2.78 -32.74
CA PRO A 268 1.70 -2.07 -31.67
C PRO A 268 0.33 -1.52 -32.09
N ASP A 269 0.11 -1.31 -33.40
CA ASP A 269 -1.17 -0.80 -33.92
C ASP A 269 -2.20 -1.91 -34.20
N LYS A 270 -1.83 -3.19 -34.08
CA LYS A 270 -2.70 -4.34 -34.34
C LYS A 270 -2.81 -5.29 -33.15
N ASP A 271 -1.76 -5.37 -32.35
CA ASP A 271 -1.70 -6.23 -31.19
C ASP A 271 -2.72 -5.75 -30.14
N ILE A 272 -3.47 -6.68 -29.54
CA ILE A 272 -4.38 -6.36 -28.44
C ILE A 272 -3.56 -6.08 -27.18
N ILE A 273 -3.72 -4.90 -26.63
CA ILE A 273 -2.97 -4.45 -25.44
C ILE A 273 -3.96 -4.01 -24.36
N PHE A 274 -3.80 -4.57 -23.18
CA PHE A 274 -4.46 -4.11 -21.97
C PHE A 274 -3.47 -3.27 -21.16
N SER A 275 -3.84 -2.04 -20.79
CA SER A 275 -2.98 -1.12 -20.04
C SER A 275 -3.79 -0.33 -19.03
N GLU A 276 -3.17 0.06 -17.92
CA GLU A 276 -3.74 1.03 -16.96
C GLU A 276 -3.86 2.43 -17.58
N GLU A 277 -2.98 2.76 -18.52
CA GLU A 277 -2.97 4.03 -19.21
C GLU A 277 -4.01 4.08 -20.34
N TYR A 278 -4.56 5.26 -20.55
CA TYR A 278 -5.47 5.50 -21.67
C TYR A 278 -4.68 5.65 -22.97
N ASP A 279 -5.07 4.88 -23.98
CA ASP A 279 -4.60 5.00 -25.35
C ASP A 279 -5.81 5.04 -26.30
N PRO A 280 -5.92 6.03 -27.20
CA PRO A 280 -7.09 6.18 -28.10
C PRO A 280 -7.15 5.14 -29.22
N ARG A 281 -6.12 4.33 -29.42
CA ARG A 281 -6.10 3.31 -30.49
C ARG A 281 -7.13 2.19 -30.23
N PRO A 282 -7.79 1.69 -31.29
CA PRO A 282 -8.90 0.73 -31.14
C PRO A 282 -8.49 -0.66 -30.62
N ASN A 283 -7.21 -0.97 -30.61
CA ASN A 283 -6.63 -2.22 -30.09
C ASN A 283 -6.13 -2.09 -28.65
N HIS A 284 -6.28 -0.94 -28.00
CA HIS A 284 -5.91 -0.69 -26.61
C HIS A 284 -7.14 -0.67 -25.71
N PHE A 285 -7.05 -1.39 -24.59
CA PHE A 285 -8.13 -1.56 -23.62
C PHE A 285 -7.62 -1.32 -22.21
N ARG A 286 -8.43 -0.64 -21.38
CA ARG A 286 -8.01 -0.35 -19.99
C ARG A 286 -8.35 -1.47 -19.01
N ASN A 287 -9.47 -2.15 -19.22
CA ASN A 287 -10.03 -3.00 -18.17
C ASN A 287 -10.47 -4.37 -18.70
N ILE A 288 -9.64 -5.38 -18.49
CA ILE A 288 -9.91 -6.77 -18.88
C ILE A 288 -11.17 -7.37 -18.19
N ARG A 289 -11.57 -6.82 -17.04
CA ARG A 289 -12.75 -7.28 -16.30
C ARG A 289 -14.07 -6.75 -16.86
N ARG A 290 -14.03 -5.71 -17.72
CA ARG A 290 -15.19 -5.08 -18.36
C ARG A 290 -15.11 -5.19 -19.88
N PRO A 291 -15.11 -6.40 -20.42
CA PRO A 291 -14.96 -6.62 -21.85
C PRO A 291 -16.16 -6.09 -22.63
N THR A 292 -15.91 -5.34 -23.69
CA THR A 292 -16.91 -4.77 -24.60
C THR A 292 -17.01 -5.56 -25.90
N THR A 293 -15.90 -5.96 -26.48
CA THR A 293 -15.82 -6.71 -27.73
C THR A 293 -15.85 -8.22 -27.52
N ASN A 294 -16.11 -8.96 -28.58
CA ASN A 294 -16.11 -10.44 -28.51
C ASN A 294 -14.72 -11.01 -28.18
N ILE A 295 -13.65 -10.36 -28.65
CA ILE A 295 -12.29 -10.81 -28.39
C ILE A 295 -11.92 -10.59 -26.92
N GLU A 296 -12.28 -9.43 -26.36
CA GLU A 296 -12.09 -9.16 -24.93
C GLU A 296 -12.88 -10.15 -24.05
N LYS A 297 -14.13 -10.47 -24.45
CA LYS A 297 -14.97 -11.45 -23.72
C LYS A 297 -14.34 -12.84 -23.69
N ARG A 298 -13.70 -13.25 -24.80
CA ARG A 298 -12.99 -14.54 -24.87
C ARG A 298 -11.76 -14.52 -23.95
N ILE A 299 -10.96 -13.46 -24.01
CA ILE A 299 -9.77 -13.31 -23.15
C ILE A 299 -10.18 -13.29 -21.66
N ALA A 300 -11.15 -12.45 -21.28
CA ALA A 300 -11.66 -12.38 -19.91
C ALA A 300 -12.26 -13.72 -19.43
N GLY A 301 -12.73 -14.56 -20.37
CA GLY A 301 -13.23 -15.90 -20.09
C GLY A 301 -12.19 -16.82 -19.45
N TYR A 302 -10.92 -16.73 -19.86
CA TYR A 302 -9.84 -17.52 -19.25
C TYR A 302 -9.59 -17.13 -17.79
N PHE A 303 -9.61 -15.85 -17.49
CA PHE A 303 -9.46 -15.36 -16.10
C PHE A 303 -10.63 -15.77 -15.21
N ARG A 304 -11.87 -15.74 -15.71
CA ARG A 304 -13.05 -16.19 -14.96
C ARG A 304 -13.12 -17.70 -14.75
N ALA A 305 -12.49 -18.46 -15.64
CA ALA A 305 -12.48 -19.92 -15.59
C ALA A 305 -11.23 -20.48 -14.89
N ASP A 306 -10.39 -19.61 -14.27
CA ASP A 306 -9.12 -19.97 -13.64
C ASP A 306 -8.17 -20.77 -14.58
N LYS A 307 -8.21 -20.44 -15.88
CA LYS A 307 -7.38 -21.06 -16.91
C LYS A 307 -6.20 -20.16 -17.29
N VAL A 308 -5.54 -19.61 -16.29
CA VAL A 308 -4.39 -18.70 -16.43
C VAL A 308 -3.18 -19.31 -15.74
N PHE A 309 -2.08 -19.40 -16.45
CA PHE A 309 -0.81 -19.91 -15.96
C PHE A 309 0.27 -18.86 -16.16
N TYR A 310 1.25 -18.84 -15.28
CA TYR A 310 2.25 -17.78 -15.22
C TYR A 310 3.65 -18.37 -15.34
N GLN A 311 4.58 -17.58 -15.89
CA GLN A 311 5.99 -17.93 -15.99
C GLN A 311 6.59 -18.19 -14.60
N ASP A 312 6.28 -17.30 -13.67
CA ASP A 312 6.74 -17.32 -12.29
C ASP A 312 5.75 -16.58 -11.38
N ASN A 313 5.98 -16.63 -10.07
CA ASN A 313 5.13 -15.98 -9.09
C ASN A 313 5.14 -14.45 -9.23
N GLU A 314 6.22 -13.88 -9.73
CA GLU A 314 6.33 -12.43 -9.92
C GLU A 314 5.43 -11.94 -11.04
N VAL A 315 5.38 -12.65 -12.16
CA VAL A 315 4.43 -12.38 -13.26
C VAL A 315 2.98 -12.53 -12.75
N GLY A 316 2.71 -13.55 -11.95
CA GLY A 316 1.40 -13.73 -11.31
C GLY A 316 1.01 -12.54 -10.46
N GLU A 317 1.94 -12.00 -9.69
CA GLU A 317 1.73 -10.83 -8.83
C GLU A 317 1.45 -9.55 -9.64
N ILE A 318 2.17 -9.33 -10.74
CA ILE A 318 1.92 -8.19 -11.64
C ILE A 318 0.49 -8.26 -12.19
N VAL A 319 0.09 -9.42 -12.70
CA VAL A 319 -1.25 -9.62 -13.26
C VAL A 319 -2.34 -9.46 -12.19
N ARG A 320 -2.11 -9.99 -10.98
CA ARG A 320 -3.03 -9.78 -9.85
C ARG A 320 -3.24 -8.30 -9.56
N ASN A 321 -2.16 -7.53 -9.47
CA ASN A 321 -2.24 -6.09 -9.19
C ASN A 321 -2.96 -5.35 -10.33
N TYR A 322 -2.71 -5.71 -11.59
CA TYR A 322 -3.47 -5.19 -12.73
C TYR A 322 -4.98 -5.52 -12.60
N LEU A 323 -5.33 -6.75 -12.24
CA LEU A 323 -6.74 -7.15 -12.04
C LEU A 323 -7.40 -6.42 -10.86
N MET A 324 -6.65 -6.10 -9.80
CA MET A 324 -7.13 -5.30 -8.67
C MET A 324 -7.35 -3.85 -9.09
N HIS A 325 -6.41 -3.27 -9.85
CA HIS A 325 -6.60 -1.95 -10.47
C HIS A 325 -7.88 -1.92 -11.33
N CYS A 326 -8.08 -2.92 -12.19
CA CYS A 326 -9.31 -3.06 -12.99
C CYS A 326 -10.60 -3.16 -12.17
N ALA A 327 -10.54 -3.68 -10.94
CA ALA A 327 -11.69 -3.79 -10.04
C ALA A 327 -12.04 -2.45 -9.39
N SER A 328 -11.04 -1.62 -9.12
CA SER A 328 -11.20 -0.30 -8.50
C SER A 328 -11.57 0.79 -9.51
N ASP A 329 -11.25 0.61 -10.78
CA ASP A 329 -11.60 1.53 -11.87
C ASP A 329 -13.11 1.44 -12.15
N ARG A 330 -13.89 2.39 -11.60
CA ARG A 330 -15.37 2.47 -11.70
C ARG A 330 -15.84 3.22 -12.94
#